data_5abf63dc2ef537f163bcfad8884c78e0
#
_entry.id   5abf63dc2ef537f163bcfad8884c78e0
#
_cell.length_a   1.000
_cell.length_b   1.000
_cell.length_c   1.000
_cell.angle_alpha   90.00
_cell.angle_beta   90.00
_cell.angle_gamma   90.00
#
_symmetry.space_group_name_H-M   'P 1'
#
loop_
_entity.id
_entity.type
_entity.pdbx_description
1 polymer ?
#
loop_
_entity_poly.entity_id
_entity_poly.type
_entity_poly.pdbx_seq_one_letter_code
_entity_poly.pdbx_strand_id
1 'polypeptide(L)'
;PATLAAFGIISAVHHANKTGEGQFIDVAMYDAILAFCERIVPLYSYTGEVPKPDGNAHPTLCPFGVFPASDGHVAIACPGDGFWAGLCAEMGRHELIEDEKFLRNYDRVQNSEQLISIISDWTSQHTKKDLATILGGKIPFGPVQNTEDLFNDPHVTERQMLALVDQPGTDRQFHITNTPIKMTKTQGGVYSRAP
;
A
#
# COMPACT_ATOMS: atom_id res chain seq x y z
N PRO A 1 0.28 16.77 -1.51
CA PRO A 1 -0.29 18.13 -1.35
C PRO A 1 -1.52 18.33 -2.23
N ALA A 2 -1.46 18.06 -3.56
CA ALA A 2 -2.56 18.32 -4.49
C ALA A 2 -3.90 17.70 -4.07
N THR A 3 -3.89 16.47 -3.57
CA THR A 3 -5.09 15.79 -3.06
C THR A 3 -5.69 16.51 -1.86
N LEU A 4 -4.85 16.97 -0.91
CA LEU A 4 -5.30 17.76 0.23
C LEU A 4 -5.84 19.13 -0.20
N ALA A 5 -5.19 19.78 -1.17
CA ALA A 5 -5.68 21.03 -1.73
C ALA A 5 -7.04 20.83 -2.41
N ALA A 6 -7.24 19.78 -3.19
CA ALA A 6 -8.53 19.46 -3.80
C ALA A 6 -9.63 19.25 -2.74
N PHE A 7 -9.33 18.55 -1.64
CA PHE A 7 -10.26 18.40 -0.53
C PHE A 7 -10.61 19.74 0.13
N GLY A 8 -9.61 20.59 0.38
CA GLY A 8 -9.80 21.94 0.91
C GLY A 8 -10.68 22.81 -0.01
N ILE A 9 -10.43 22.76 -1.32
CA ILE A 9 -11.22 23.51 -2.33
C ILE A 9 -12.68 23.08 -2.32
N ILE A 10 -12.96 21.77 -2.33
CA ILE A 10 -14.34 21.27 -2.31
C ILE A 10 -15.05 21.67 -1.00
N SER A 11 -14.34 21.62 0.13
CA SER A 11 -14.86 22.05 1.42
C SER A 11 -15.20 23.56 1.43
N ALA A 12 -14.34 24.41 0.86
CA ALA A 12 -14.57 25.84 0.76
C ALA A 12 -15.72 26.18 -0.22
N VAL A 13 -15.82 25.48 -1.34
CA VAL A 13 -16.97 25.64 -2.28
C VAL A 13 -18.28 25.24 -1.59
N HIS A 14 -18.29 24.14 -0.82
CA HIS A 14 -19.46 23.73 -0.08
C HIS A 14 -19.88 24.79 0.97
N HIS A 15 -18.90 25.38 1.70
CA HIS A 15 -19.14 26.47 2.64
C HIS A 15 -19.71 27.70 1.91
N ALA A 16 -19.08 28.16 0.84
CA ALA A 16 -19.51 29.31 0.08
C ALA A 16 -20.94 29.16 -0.50
N ASN A 17 -21.30 27.95 -0.96
CA ASN A 17 -22.65 27.67 -1.45
C ASN A 17 -23.71 27.73 -0.36
N LYS A 18 -23.35 27.49 0.92
CA LYS A 18 -24.26 27.57 2.06
C LYS A 18 -24.38 28.97 2.68
N THR A 19 -23.28 29.70 2.71
CA THR A 19 -23.17 30.97 3.45
C THR A 19 -23.08 32.19 2.57
N GLY A 20 -22.69 32.04 1.30
CA GLY A 20 -22.32 33.14 0.41
C GLY A 20 -20.89 33.66 0.63
N GLU A 21 -20.14 33.10 1.57
CA GLU A 21 -18.80 33.57 1.97
C GLU A 21 -17.71 32.69 1.39
N GLY A 22 -16.84 33.25 0.57
CA GLY A 22 -15.62 32.60 0.08
C GLY A 22 -14.46 32.74 1.08
N GLN A 23 -13.41 31.93 0.89
CA GLN A 23 -12.23 31.98 1.74
C GLN A 23 -10.95 31.66 0.96
N PHE A 24 -9.83 32.14 1.44
CA PHE A 24 -8.51 31.79 0.95
C PHE A 24 -8.11 30.42 1.52
N ILE A 25 -7.42 29.60 0.69
CA ILE A 25 -6.93 28.27 1.07
C ILE A 25 -5.44 28.25 0.84
N ASP A 26 -4.67 27.95 1.89
CA ASP A 26 -3.23 27.74 1.82
C ASP A 26 -2.92 26.27 2.16
N VAL A 27 -2.12 25.61 1.30
CA VAL A 27 -1.66 24.23 1.50
C VAL A 27 -0.20 24.13 1.13
N ALA A 28 0.67 24.25 2.11
CA ALA A 28 2.09 24.07 1.91
C ALA A 28 2.43 22.59 1.65
N MET A 29 3.37 22.33 0.73
CA MET A 29 3.81 20.96 0.42
C MET A 29 4.44 20.29 1.63
N TYR A 30 5.21 21.02 2.41
CA TYR A 30 5.87 20.54 3.63
C TYR A 30 4.85 20.09 4.68
N ASP A 31 3.86 20.94 4.96
CA ASP A 31 2.82 20.66 5.96
C ASP A 31 1.97 19.45 5.56
N ALA A 32 1.67 19.35 4.25
CA ALA A 32 0.92 18.23 3.71
C ALA A 32 1.64 16.87 3.91
N ILE A 33 2.98 16.84 3.78
CA ILE A 33 3.76 15.63 4.06
C ILE A 33 3.88 15.39 5.57
N LEU A 34 4.11 16.45 6.35
CA LEU A 34 4.21 16.35 7.81
C LEU A 34 2.93 15.76 8.43
N ALA A 35 1.75 16.11 7.89
CA ALA A 35 0.47 15.57 8.36
C ALA A 35 0.35 14.04 8.21
N PHE A 36 1.15 13.41 7.33
CA PHE A 36 1.22 11.94 7.19
C PHE A 36 2.34 11.30 8.01
N CYS A 37 3.14 12.08 8.73
CA CYS A 37 4.21 11.57 9.60
C CYS A 37 3.68 11.21 11.01
N GLU A 38 2.58 10.51 11.07
CA GLU A 38 1.83 10.20 12.30
C GLU A 38 2.62 9.35 13.31
N ARG A 39 3.57 8.54 12.86
CA ARG A 39 4.36 7.67 13.74
C ARG A 39 5.60 8.35 14.28
N ILE A 40 6.37 9.00 13.42
CA ILE A 40 7.69 9.53 13.81
C ILE A 40 7.60 10.78 14.68
N VAL A 41 6.58 11.61 14.46
CA VAL A 41 6.37 12.85 15.24
C VAL A 41 6.00 12.52 16.69
N PRO A 42 4.97 11.68 16.98
CA PRO A 42 4.68 11.26 18.35
C PRO A 42 5.82 10.50 19.01
N LEU A 43 6.53 9.62 18.27
CA LEU A 43 7.65 8.87 18.81
C LEU A 43 8.73 9.81 19.36
N TYR A 44 9.21 10.75 18.55
CA TYR A 44 10.19 11.72 18.98
C TYR A 44 9.69 12.61 20.12
N SER A 45 8.45 13.09 20.02
CA SER A 45 7.83 13.94 21.03
C SER A 45 7.74 13.26 22.41
N TYR A 46 7.53 11.93 22.42
CA TYR A 46 7.35 11.17 23.65
C TYR A 46 8.68 10.62 24.22
N THR A 47 9.58 10.16 23.36
CA THR A 47 10.81 9.48 23.76
C THR A 47 12.07 10.34 23.63
N GLY A 48 12.06 11.37 22.78
CA GLY A 48 13.26 12.12 22.35
C GLY A 48 14.16 11.35 21.38
N GLU A 49 13.77 10.16 20.93
CA GLU A 49 14.56 9.32 20.03
C GLU A 49 14.27 9.65 18.57
N VAL A 50 15.31 9.89 17.79
CA VAL A 50 15.22 10.08 16.33
C VAL A 50 15.09 8.71 15.67
N PRO A 51 13.97 8.41 14.99
CA PRO A 51 13.80 7.14 14.30
C PRO A 51 14.85 6.94 13.21
N LYS A 52 15.35 5.72 13.08
CA LYS A 52 16.25 5.31 12.00
C LYS A 52 15.46 4.65 10.88
N PRO A 53 16.01 4.57 9.65
CA PRO A 53 15.42 3.77 8.59
C PRO A 53 15.30 2.30 8.98
N ASP A 54 14.12 1.72 8.81
CA ASP A 54 13.80 0.32 9.18
C ASP A 54 13.90 -0.66 7.98
N GLY A 55 14.27 -0.16 6.78
CA GLY A 55 14.30 -0.97 5.56
C GLY A 55 12.90 -1.40 5.11
N ASN A 56 12.73 -2.67 4.76
CA ASN A 56 11.46 -3.24 4.29
C ASN A 56 10.60 -3.85 5.41
N ALA A 57 11.04 -3.79 6.66
CA ALA A 57 10.31 -4.33 7.80
C ALA A 57 9.57 -3.22 8.57
N HIS A 58 8.44 -3.57 9.16
CA HIS A 58 7.75 -2.66 10.06
C HIS A 58 8.43 -2.73 11.45
N PRO A 59 8.75 -1.59 12.10
CA PRO A 59 9.56 -1.58 13.33
C PRO A 59 8.87 -2.19 14.56
N THR A 60 7.54 -2.26 14.56
CA THR A 60 6.76 -2.71 15.73
C THR A 60 5.78 -3.84 15.43
N LEU A 61 5.74 -4.33 14.19
CA LEU A 61 4.88 -5.45 13.77
C LEU A 61 5.70 -6.48 13.00
N CYS A 62 5.53 -7.75 13.34
CA CYS A 62 6.22 -8.85 12.67
C CYS A 62 5.35 -10.12 12.59
N PRO A 63 5.25 -10.78 11.42
CA PRO A 63 5.81 -10.34 10.15
C PRO A 63 5.00 -9.21 9.51
N PHE A 64 5.70 -8.20 8.99
CA PHE A 64 5.12 -7.12 8.22
C PHE A 64 6.21 -6.52 7.33
N GLY A 65 6.21 -6.84 6.05
CA GLY A 65 7.26 -6.39 5.13
C GLY A 65 7.14 -7.01 3.75
N VAL A 66 8.24 -6.90 3.01
CA VAL A 66 8.38 -7.46 1.65
C VAL A 66 9.24 -8.73 1.73
N PHE A 67 8.75 -9.80 1.12
CA PHE A 67 9.36 -11.13 1.10
C PHE A 67 9.66 -11.57 -0.34
N PRO A 68 10.72 -12.38 -0.56
CA PRO A 68 11.01 -12.91 -1.89
C PRO A 68 9.95 -13.93 -2.33
N ALA A 69 9.65 -13.96 -3.61
CA ALA A 69 8.96 -15.03 -4.30
C ALA A 69 9.86 -15.56 -5.40
N SER A 70 9.58 -16.73 -6.00
CA SER A 70 10.42 -17.31 -7.05
C SER A 70 10.51 -16.46 -8.33
N ASP A 71 9.51 -15.58 -8.54
CA ASP A 71 9.38 -14.69 -9.71
C ASP A 71 9.34 -13.19 -9.34
N GLY A 72 9.77 -12.83 -8.13
CA GLY A 72 9.78 -11.42 -7.68
C GLY A 72 9.62 -11.28 -6.18
N HIS A 73 8.70 -10.42 -5.74
CA HIS A 73 8.45 -10.14 -4.33
C HIS A 73 6.97 -10.05 -4.02
N VAL A 74 6.63 -10.27 -2.75
CA VAL A 74 5.28 -10.12 -2.20
C VAL A 74 5.33 -9.32 -0.90
N ALA A 75 4.28 -8.57 -0.61
CA ALA A 75 4.08 -7.94 0.68
C ALA A 75 3.17 -8.83 1.54
N ILE A 76 3.58 -9.08 2.77
CA ILE A 76 2.83 -9.85 3.76
C ILE A 76 2.76 -9.02 5.04
N ALA A 77 1.59 -8.96 5.67
CA ALA A 77 1.40 -8.30 6.95
C ALA A 77 0.53 -9.13 7.89
N CYS A 78 1.02 -9.34 9.11
CA CYS A 78 0.25 -9.95 10.19
C CYS A 78 0.15 -8.97 11.35
N PRO A 79 -0.76 -7.98 11.28
CA PRO A 79 -0.90 -6.96 12.32
C PRO A 79 -1.50 -7.47 13.63
N GLY A 80 -1.90 -8.74 13.69
CA GLY A 80 -2.44 -9.39 14.89
C GLY A 80 -2.17 -10.89 14.90
N ASP A 81 -2.30 -11.51 16.08
CA ASP A 81 -1.94 -12.90 16.29
C ASP A 81 -2.82 -13.89 15.48
N GLY A 82 -4.07 -13.52 15.17
CA GLY A 82 -4.93 -14.31 14.28
C GLY A 82 -4.40 -14.41 12.85
N PHE A 83 -3.83 -13.33 12.31
CA PHE A 83 -3.18 -13.36 11.01
C PHE A 83 -1.87 -14.15 11.03
N TRP A 84 -1.13 -14.08 12.13
CA TRP A 84 0.06 -14.91 12.35
C TRP A 84 -0.29 -16.40 12.34
N ALA A 85 -1.29 -16.81 13.11
CA ALA A 85 -1.75 -18.19 13.12
C ALA A 85 -2.24 -18.64 11.72
N GLY A 86 -2.93 -17.77 11.00
CA GLY A 86 -3.33 -18.02 9.61
C GLY A 86 -2.15 -18.25 8.68
N LEU A 87 -1.11 -17.42 8.76
CA LEU A 87 0.11 -17.59 7.96
C LEU A 87 0.81 -18.91 8.28
N CYS A 88 0.96 -19.26 9.57
CA CYS A 88 1.55 -20.52 9.99
C CYS A 88 0.80 -21.73 9.45
N ALA A 89 -0.55 -21.67 9.46
CA ALA A 89 -1.38 -22.74 8.91
C ALA A 89 -1.15 -22.92 7.40
N GLU A 90 -1.10 -21.81 6.63
CA GLU A 90 -0.85 -21.89 5.18
C GLU A 90 0.59 -22.36 4.86
N MET A 91 1.56 -22.03 5.70
CA MET A 91 2.94 -22.53 5.59
C MET A 91 3.07 -24.02 6.01
N GLY A 92 2.05 -24.60 6.65
CA GLY A 92 2.14 -25.93 7.28
C GLY A 92 3.07 -25.97 8.50
N ARG A 93 3.29 -24.84 9.17
CA ARG A 93 4.22 -24.65 10.27
C ARG A 93 3.48 -24.32 11.57
N HIS A 94 2.54 -25.19 11.96
CA HIS A 94 1.69 -24.99 13.15
C HIS A 94 2.49 -24.86 14.47
N GLU A 95 3.65 -25.50 14.55
CA GLU A 95 4.53 -25.42 15.72
C GLU A 95 5.02 -24.01 16.03
N LEU A 96 5.09 -23.14 15.02
CA LEU A 96 5.51 -21.75 15.23
C LEU A 96 4.48 -20.91 16.00
N ILE A 97 3.23 -21.36 16.07
CA ILE A 97 2.17 -20.65 16.79
C ILE A 97 2.40 -20.74 18.31
N GLU A 98 2.93 -21.87 18.76
CA GLU A 98 3.17 -22.17 20.17
C GLU A 98 4.64 -21.94 20.60
N ASP A 99 5.52 -21.61 19.66
CA ASP A 99 6.92 -21.28 19.96
C ASP A 99 7.00 -19.97 20.75
N GLU A 100 7.59 -20.04 21.94
CA GLU A 100 7.76 -18.88 22.83
C GLU A 100 8.42 -17.67 22.14
N LYS A 101 9.29 -17.91 21.15
CA LYS A 101 9.95 -16.86 20.36
C LYS A 101 8.98 -16.09 19.44
N PHE A 102 7.84 -16.71 19.11
CA PHE A 102 6.91 -16.15 18.11
C PHE A 102 5.48 -16.03 18.62
N LEU A 103 5.24 -16.33 19.89
CA LEU A 103 3.91 -16.41 20.50
C LEU A 103 3.15 -15.07 20.39
N ARG A 104 3.80 -13.97 20.74
CA ARG A 104 3.21 -12.62 20.71
C ARG A 104 3.93 -11.75 19.71
N ASN A 105 3.26 -10.70 19.24
CA ASN A 105 3.91 -9.75 18.31
C ASN A 105 5.23 -9.20 18.86
N TYR A 106 5.30 -8.89 20.15
CA TYR A 106 6.55 -8.43 20.78
C TYR A 106 7.68 -9.46 20.61
N ASP A 107 7.41 -10.73 20.87
CA ASP A 107 8.40 -11.81 20.76
C ASP A 107 8.85 -11.99 19.31
N ARG A 108 7.91 -11.90 18.36
CA ARG A 108 8.20 -11.94 16.91
C ARG A 108 9.08 -10.77 16.46
N VAL A 109 8.85 -9.56 16.98
CA VAL A 109 9.69 -8.39 16.68
C VAL A 109 11.10 -8.58 17.19
N GLN A 110 11.27 -9.12 18.43
CA GLN A 110 12.60 -9.40 18.99
C GLN A 110 13.36 -10.50 18.23
N ASN A 111 12.64 -11.45 17.63
CA ASN A 111 13.20 -12.56 16.86
C ASN A 111 12.96 -12.39 15.34
N SER A 112 12.79 -11.15 14.88
CA SER A 112 12.36 -10.85 13.52
C SER A 112 13.29 -11.39 12.43
N GLU A 113 14.61 -11.36 12.63
CA GLU A 113 15.57 -11.90 11.65
C GLU A 113 15.34 -13.39 11.39
N GLN A 114 15.19 -14.17 12.48
CA GLN A 114 14.92 -15.60 12.36
C GLN A 114 13.57 -15.85 11.69
N LEU A 115 12.53 -15.12 12.08
CA LEU A 115 11.20 -15.28 11.54
C LEU A 115 11.11 -14.89 10.06
N ILE A 116 11.73 -13.78 9.68
CA ILE A 116 11.79 -13.31 8.28
C ILE A 116 12.53 -14.36 7.42
N SER A 117 13.60 -14.98 7.92
CA SER A 117 14.28 -16.06 7.19
C SER A 117 13.35 -17.24 6.94
N ILE A 118 12.65 -17.73 7.98
CA ILE A 118 11.71 -18.86 7.85
C ILE A 118 10.62 -18.58 6.81
N ILE A 119 10.04 -17.37 6.84
CA ILE A 119 8.99 -16.97 5.89
C ILE A 119 9.59 -16.83 4.48
N SER A 120 10.76 -16.22 4.36
CA SER A 120 11.43 -16.02 3.07
C SER A 120 11.80 -17.35 2.40
N ASP A 121 12.26 -18.34 3.16
CA ASP A 121 12.57 -19.68 2.66
C ASP A 121 11.33 -20.37 2.09
N TRP A 122 10.17 -20.14 2.70
CA TRP A 122 8.91 -20.69 2.20
C TRP A 122 8.38 -19.91 1.01
N THR A 123 8.33 -18.58 1.07
CA THR A 123 7.77 -17.75 -0.01
C THR A 123 8.58 -17.84 -1.28
N SER A 124 9.91 -17.96 -1.19
CA SER A 124 10.81 -18.09 -2.35
C SER A 124 10.59 -19.35 -3.18
N GLN A 125 9.92 -20.37 -2.64
CA GLN A 125 9.56 -21.60 -3.36
C GLN A 125 8.28 -21.47 -4.21
N HIS A 126 7.56 -20.35 -4.09
CA HIS A 126 6.28 -20.12 -4.75
C HIS A 126 6.34 -18.90 -5.66
N THR A 127 5.53 -18.91 -6.74
CA THR A 127 5.34 -17.70 -7.55
C THR A 127 4.44 -16.69 -6.84
N LYS A 128 4.48 -15.41 -7.25
CA LYS A 128 3.54 -14.38 -6.79
C LYS A 128 2.08 -14.82 -6.92
N LYS A 129 1.76 -15.52 -8.01
CA LYS A 129 0.42 -16.03 -8.31
C LYS A 129 0.01 -17.17 -7.36
N ASP A 130 0.92 -18.10 -7.07
CA ASP A 130 0.66 -19.18 -6.12
C ASP A 130 0.39 -18.61 -4.73
N LEU A 131 1.25 -17.69 -4.27
CA LEU A 131 1.07 -16.99 -2.99
C LEU A 131 -0.24 -16.20 -2.93
N ALA A 132 -0.64 -15.56 -4.04
CA ALA A 132 -1.93 -14.87 -4.10
C ALA A 132 -3.11 -15.84 -3.95
N THR A 133 -3.00 -17.06 -4.46
CA THR A 133 -4.03 -18.11 -4.31
C THR A 133 -4.05 -18.67 -2.88
N ILE A 134 -2.87 -18.88 -2.28
CA ILE A 134 -2.72 -19.45 -0.94
C ILE A 134 -3.16 -18.45 0.13
N LEU A 135 -2.68 -17.19 0.06
CA LEU A 135 -2.79 -16.18 1.11
C LEU A 135 -3.91 -15.17 0.88
N GLY A 136 -4.33 -14.98 -0.39
CA GLY A 136 -5.32 -13.97 -0.76
C GLY A 136 -6.64 -14.14 -0.03
N GLY A 137 -7.14 -13.06 0.56
CA GLY A 137 -8.38 -13.04 1.33
C GLY A 137 -8.30 -13.66 2.74
N LYS A 138 -7.17 -14.29 3.11
CA LYS A 138 -6.95 -14.91 4.42
C LYS A 138 -6.10 -14.02 5.32
N ILE A 139 -5.06 -13.43 4.77
CA ILE A 139 -4.19 -12.47 5.46
C ILE A 139 -3.98 -11.25 4.57
N PRO A 140 -3.58 -10.09 5.13
CA PRO A 140 -3.13 -8.95 4.34
C PRO A 140 -1.93 -9.33 3.49
N PHE A 141 -2.15 -9.38 2.19
CA PHE A 141 -1.20 -9.87 1.18
C PHE A 141 -1.32 -9.04 -0.10
N GLY A 142 -0.22 -8.86 -0.80
CA GLY A 142 -0.20 -8.29 -2.14
C GLY A 142 1.09 -8.61 -2.90
N PRO A 143 1.00 -8.97 -4.20
CA PRO A 143 2.19 -9.11 -5.04
C PRO A 143 2.82 -7.73 -5.28
N VAL A 144 4.15 -7.67 -5.29
CA VAL A 144 4.88 -6.49 -5.78
C VAL A 144 4.87 -6.57 -7.30
N GLN A 145 4.18 -5.63 -7.93
CA GLN A 145 3.98 -5.58 -9.37
C GLN A 145 4.98 -4.64 -10.04
N ASN A 146 5.51 -5.05 -11.18
CA ASN A 146 6.20 -4.18 -12.12
C ASN A 146 5.20 -3.59 -13.14
N THR A 147 5.69 -2.77 -14.09
CA THR A 147 4.81 -2.13 -15.08
C THR A 147 4.14 -3.15 -16.00
N GLU A 148 4.83 -4.21 -16.39
CA GLU A 148 4.26 -5.27 -17.23
C GLU A 148 3.15 -6.03 -16.49
N ASP A 149 3.37 -6.34 -15.21
CA ASP A 149 2.34 -6.96 -14.35
C ASP A 149 1.07 -6.12 -14.31
N LEU A 150 1.19 -4.78 -14.20
CA LEU A 150 0.04 -3.86 -14.19
C LEU A 150 -0.77 -3.89 -15.50
N PHE A 151 -0.11 -3.99 -16.65
CA PHE A 151 -0.79 -4.10 -17.94
C PHE A 151 -1.53 -5.43 -18.12
N ASN A 152 -1.10 -6.46 -17.44
CA ASN A 152 -1.70 -7.80 -17.46
C ASN A 152 -2.65 -8.07 -16.29
N ASP A 153 -2.81 -7.10 -15.37
CA ASP A 153 -3.66 -7.27 -14.18
C ASP A 153 -5.15 -7.14 -14.55
N PRO A 154 -5.96 -8.18 -14.32
CA PRO A 154 -7.40 -8.13 -14.55
C PRO A 154 -8.11 -7.02 -13.76
N HIS A 155 -7.63 -6.70 -12.56
CA HIS A 155 -8.18 -5.61 -11.74
C HIS A 155 -7.98 -4.24 -12.42
N VAL A 156 -6.78 -3.99 -12.96
CA VAL A 156 -6.46 -2.75 -13.69
C VAL A 156 -7.35 -2.60 -14.92
N THR A 157 -7.58 -3.70 -15.64
CA THR A 157 -8.47 -3.76 -16.81
C THR A 157 -9.93 -3.53 -16.43
N GLU A 158 -10.46 -4.28 -15.48
CA GLU A 158 -11.86 -4.16 -15.02
C GLU A 158 -12.16 -2.76 -14.46
N ARG A 159 -11.20 -2.19 -13.74
CA ARG A 159 -11.29 -0.83 -13.20
C ARG A 159 -11.03 0.26 -14.24
N GLN A 160 -10.70 -0.10 -15.49
CA GLN A 160 -10.37 0.85 -16.55
C GLN A 160 -9.33 1.89 -16.10
N MET A 161 -8.26 1.42 -15.44
CA MET A 161 -7.24 2.30 -14.89
C MET A 161 -6.20 2.75 -15.90
N LEU A 162 -6.21 2.18 -17.10
CA LEU A 162 -5.40 2.60 -18.24
C LEU A 162 -6.31 3.20 -19.30
N ALA A 163 -6.00 4.43 -19.72
CA ALA A 163 -6.67 5.14 -20.80
C ALA A 163 -5.74 5.31 -21.98
N LEU A 164 -6.24 5.00 -23.19
CA LEU A 164 -5.50 5.15 -24.44
C LEU A 164 -5.62 6.59 -24.93
N VAL A 165 -4.50 7.22 -25.26
CA VAL A 165 -4.45 8.59 -25.77
C VAL A 165 -3.52 8.68 -26.99
N ASP A 166 -3.81 9.65 -27.88
CA ASP A 166 -2.99 9.91 -29.05
C ASP A 166 -1.68 10.62 -28.68
N GLN A 167 -0.57 10.23 -29.33
CA GLN A 167 0.71 10.91 -29.21
C GLN A 167 0.89 11.87 -30.36
N PRO A 168 1.07 13.18 -30.11
CA PRO A 168 1.30 14.14 -31.19
C PRO A 168 2.55 13.85 -32.00
N GLY A 169 2.44 14.08 -33.30
CA GLY A 169 3.56 13.88 -34.24
C GLY A 169 3.85 12.41 -34.54
N THR A 170 2.99 11.49 -34.11
CA THR A 170 3.06 10.08 -34.47
C THR A 170 1.67 9.48 -34.66
N ASP A 171 1.55 8.38 -35.40
CA ASP A 171 0.32 7.59 -35.51
C ASP A 171 0.16 6.57 -34.36
N ARG A 172 0.97 6.70 -33.30
CA ARG A 172 0.98 5.77 -32.16
C ARG A 172 0.12 6.31 -31.04
N GLN A 173 -0.68 5.44 -30.47
CA GLN A 173 -1.36 5.66 -29.20
C GLN A 173 -0.54 5.06 -28.05
N PHE A 174 -0.71 5.60 -26.84
CA PHE A 174 -0.08 5.08 -25.64
C PHE A 174 -1.04 5.17 -24.46
N HIS A 175 -0.79 4.33 -23.45
CA HIS A 175 -1.60 4.31 -22.25
C HIS A 175 -1.09 5.31 -21.22
N ILE A 176 -2.04 6.00 -20.58
CA ILE A 176 -1.81 6.80 -19.37
C ILE A 176 -2.72 6.31 -18.25
N THR A 177 -2.41 6.67 -17.02
CA THR A 177 -3.25 6.32 -15.88
C THR A 177 -4.56 7.09 -15.90
N ASN A 178 -5.67 6.38 -15.65
CA ASN A 178 -7.00 6.98 -15.54
C ASN A 178 -7.28 7.38 -14.06
N THR A 179 -8.38 8.13 -13.85
CA THR A 179 -8.82 8.50 -12.51
C THR A 179 -9.29 7.28 -11.70
N PRO A 180 -8.85 7.14 -10.43
CA PRO A 180 -9.36 6.09 -9.54
C PRO A 180 -10.76 6.40 -9.00
N ILE A 181 -11.24 7.65 -9.14
CA ILE A 181 -12.54 8.08 -8.64
C ILE A 181 -13.62 7.69 -9.64
N LYS A 182 -14.46 6.73 -9.27
CA LYS A 182 -15.57 6.23 -10.08
C LYS A 182 -16.90 6.71 -9.49
N MET A 183 -17.52 7.69 -10.14
CA MET A 183 -18.80 8.26 -9.71
C MET A 183 -19.92 7.81 -10.66
N THR A 184 -21.07 7.42 -10.11
CA THR A 184 -22.18 6.86 -10.90
C THR A 184 -22.98 7.90 -11.69
N LYS A 185 -22.93 9.16 -11.30
CA LYS A 185 -23.69 10.26 -11.94
C LYS A 185 -22.81 11.24 -12.72
N THR A 186 -21.60 11.49 -12.26
CA THR A 186 -20.66 12.41 -12.86
C THR A 186 -19.34 11.67 -13.09
N GLN A 187 -19.28 10.94 -14.19
CA GLN A 187 -18.10 10.12 -14.49
C GLN A 187 -16.89 11.01 -14.76
N GLY A 188 -15.83 10.78 -13.98
CA GLY A 188 -14.50 11.31 -14.28
C GLY A 188 -13.78 10.40 -15.28
N GLY A 189 -12.75 10.93 -15.93
CA GLY A 189 -11.94 10.15 -16.87
C GLY A 189 -10.90 11.01 -17.57
N VAL A 190 -10.13 10.38 -18.44
CA VAL A 190 -9.22 11.05 -19.36
C VAL A 190 -10.00 11.41 -20.62
N TYR A 191 -10.10 12.71 -20.91
CA TYR A 191 -10.80 13.24 -22.07
C TYR A 191 -9.85 13.66 -23.19
N SER A 192 -8.62 13.99 -22.84
CA SER A 192 -7.55 14.33 -23.77
C SER A 192 -6.19 14.11 -23.10
N ARG A 193 -5.16 14.08 -23.92
CA ARG A 193 -3.77 14.17 -23.43
C ARG A 193 -3.49 15.53 -22.79
N ALA A 194 -2.38 15.63 -22.06
CA ALA A 194 -1.84 16.93 -21.67
C ALA A 194 -1.49 17.78 -22.90
N PRO A 195 -1.56 19.11 -22.79
CA PRO A 195 -1.18 20.03 -23.85
C PRO A 195 0.23 19.80 -24.37
#